data_8c8b409ebd49f3351e4e349802373f71
#
_entry.id   8c8b409ebd49f3351e4e349802373f71
#
_cell.length_a   1.000
_cell.length_b   1.000
_cell.length_c   1.000
_cell.angle_alpha   90.00
_cell.angle_beta   90.00
_cell.angle_gamma   90.00
#
_symmetry.space_group_name_H-M   'P 1'
#
loop_
_entity.id
_entity.type
_entity.pdbx_description
1 polymer ?
#
loop_
_entity_poly.entity_id
_entity_poly.type
_entity_poly.pdbx_seq_one_letter_code
_entity_poly.pdbx_strand_id
1 'polypeptide(L)'
;MQGLHHFVPTDLKAAYINQLLKVGFDTLDFGSFVSPKAIPQMRDTSEVLAKLDLSGTATKLLAIVANERGAQEACQYPEIQYLGYPFSISETFQLRNTNATIAESIERTKAIQDLCTAHGKEL
;
A
#
# COMPACT_ATOMS: atom_id res chain seq x y z
N MET A 1 -10.95 3.05 -1.39
CA MET A 1 -11.48 3.26 -2.77
C MET A 1 -11.52 1.97 -3.61
N GLN A 2 -10.79 0.93 -3.24
CA GLN A 2 -10.68 -0.33 -4.00
C GLN A 2 -12.02 -1.05 -4.24
N GLY A 3 -13.01 -0.92 -3.36
CA GLY A 3 -14.33 -1.55 -3.48
C GLY A 3 -15.33 -0.79 -4.35
N LEU A 4 -14.95 0.31 -4.97
CA LEU A 4 -15.84 1.07 -5.85
C LEU A 4 -15.92 0.43 -7.25
N HIS A 5 -17.12 0.41 -7.82
CA HIS A 5 -17.33 -0.13 -9.17
C HIS A 5 -16.73 0.75 -10.27
N HIS A 6 -16.64 2.05 -10.04
CA HIS A 6 -16.10 3.01 -11.00
C HIS A 6 -14.69 3.43 -10.59
N PHE A 7 -13.81 3.59 -11.58
CA PHE A 7 -12.50 4.15 -11.36
C PHE A 7 -12.62 5.63 -10.96
N VAL A 8 -12.08 5.98 -9.82
CA VAL A 8 -12.02 7.38 -9.37
C VAL A 8 -10.83 8.04 -10.07
N PRO A 9 -11.00 9.19 -10.74
CA PRO A 9 -9.88 9.89 -11.39
C PRO A 9 -8.73 10.20 -10.39
N THR A 10 -7.49 10.09 -10.86
CA THR A 10 -6.28 10.31 -10.07
C THR A 10 -6.28 11.65 -9.32
N ASP A 11 -6.66 12.73 -10.00
CA ASP A 11 -6.72 14.06 -9.39
C ASP A 11 -7.74 14.14 -8.23
N LEU A 12 -8.87 13.46 -8.37
CA LEU A 12 -9.88 13.42 -7.32
C LEU A 12 -9.41 12.59 -6.12
N LYS A 13 -8.70 11.47 -6.36
CA LYS A 13 -8.07 10.69 -5.30
C LYS A 13 -7.05 11.53 -4.54
N ALA A 14 -6.15 12.20 -5.25
CA ALA A 14 -5.13 13.06 -4.66
C ALA A 14 -5.75 14.21 -3.86
N ALA A 15 -6.76 14.88 -4.41
CA ALA A 15 -7.48 15.94 -3.71
C ALA A 15 -8.13 15.44 -2.41
N TYR A 16 -8.75 14.26 -2.44
CA TYR A 16 -9.35 13.64 -1.25
C TYR A 16 -8.29 13.29 -0.19
N ILE A 17 -7.19 12.64 -0.60
CA ILE A 17 -6.10 12.27 0.31
C ILE A 17 -5.45 13.52 0.90
N ASN A 18 -5.23 14.58 0.13
CA ASN A 18 -4.72 15.84 0.62
C ASN A 18 -5.64 16.49 1.68
N GLN A 19 -6.95 16.29 1.65
CA GLN A 19 -7.84 16.70 2.74
C GLN A 19 -7.65 15.81 3.98
N LEU A 20 -7.46 14.50 3.82
CA LEU A 20 -7.21 13.59 4.95
C LEU A 20 -5.87 13.91 5.64
N LEU A 21 -4.84 14.29 4.89
CA LEU A 21 -3.54 14.69 5.44
C LEU A 21 -3.65 15.91 6.38
N LYS A 22 -4.61 16.79 6.16
CA LYS A 22 -4.87 17.97 7.04
C LYS A 22 -5.55 17.59 8.35
N VAL A 23 -6.12 16.40 8.48
CA VAL A 23 -6.78 15.93 9.71
C VAL A 23 -5.76 15.62 10.81
N GLY A 24 -4.53 15.25 10.44
CA GLY A 24 -3.45 14.95 11.38
C GLY A 24 -3.50 13.53 11.94
N PHE A 25 -3.89 12.56 11.15
CA PHE A 25 -3.73 11.15 11.49
C PHE A 25 -2.25 10.81 11.69
N ASP A 26 -1.93 9.87 12.58
CA ASP A 26 -0.56 9.36 12.70
C ASP A 26 -0.13 8.67 11.40
N THR A 27 -0.97 7.79 10.88
CA THR A 27 -0.71 7.00 9.68
C THR A 27 -1.92 7.01 8.76
N LEU A 28 -1.69 7.07 7.46
CA LEU A 28 -2.71 7.04 6.41
C LEU A 28 -2.40 5.93 5.40
N ASP A 29 -3.27 4.92 5.30
CA ASP A 29 -3.30 3.97 4.19
C ASP A 29 -3.84 4.69 2.95
N PHE A 30 -2.93 5.13 2.07
CA PHE A 30 -3.28 5.97 0.93
C PHE A 30 -3.46 5.19 -0.37
N GLY A 31 -2.91 3.97 -0.47
CA GLY A 31 -2.93 3.23 -1.71
C GLY A 31 -2.26 1.87 -1.66
N SER A 32 -2.04 1.26 -2.81
CA SER A 32 -1.51 -0.09 -2.86
C SER A 32 -0.69 -0.34 -4.13
N PHE A 33 0.40 -1.11 -3.98
CA PHE A 33 1.24 -1.62 -5.06
C PHE A 33 0.93 -3.09 -5.35
N VAL A 34 -0.36 -3.39 -5.51
CA VAL A 34 -0.86 -4.70 -5.94
C VAL A 34 -1.07 -4.73 -7.45
N SER A 35 -1.26 -5.92 -8.01
CA SER A 35 -1.49 -6.06 -9.45
C SER A 35 -2.72 -5.22 -9.89
N PRO A 36 -2.59 -4.36 -10.93
CA PRO A 36 -3.73 -3.63 -11.51
C PRO A 36 -4.84 -4.54 -12.04
N LYS A 37 -4.52 -5.81 -12.35
CA LYS A 37 -5.52 -6.80 -12.74
C LYS A 37 -6.38 -7.25 -11.55
N ALA A 38 -5.79 -7.29 -10.36
CA ALA A 38 -6.51 -7.66 -9.13
C ALA A 38 -7.32 -6.48 -8.57
N ILE A 39 -6.73 -5.29 -8.55
CA ILE A 39 -7.39 -4.08 -8.03
C ILE A 39 -7.19 -2.92 -9.03
N PRO A 40 -8.01 -2.85 -10.08
CA PRO A 40 -7.89 -1.81 -11.11
C PRO A 40 -8.01 -0.38 -10.58
N GLN A 41 -8.72 -0.20 -9.46
CA GLN A 41 -8.94 1.11 -8.82
C GLN A 41 -7.67 1.69 -8.21
N MET A 42 -6.64 0.86 -7.94
CA MET A 42 -5.38 1.28 -7.32
C MET A 42 -4.19 1.31 -8.30
N ARG A 43 -4.46 1.16 -9.60
CA ARG A 43 -3.41 1.11 -10.64
C ARG A 43 -2.58 2.39 -10.76
N ASP A 44 -3.08 3.50 -10.25
CA ASP A 44 -2.48 4.83 -10.31
C ASP A 44 -1.92 5.32 -8.97
N THR A 45 -1.60 4.40 -8.05
CA THR A 45 -1.09 4.75 -6.71
C THR A 45 0.15 5.66 -6.77
N SER A 46 1.10 5.39 -7.66
CA SER A 46 2.31 6.23 -7.82
C SER A 46 1.99 7.62 -8.35
N GLU A 47 1.04 7.74 -9.27
CA GLU A 47 0.60 9.03 -9.83
C GLU A 47 -0.18 9.85 -8.79
N VAL A 48 -0.96 9.18 -7.94
CA VAL A 48 -1.62 9.80 -6.79
C VAL A 48 -0.57 10.32 -5.81
N LEU A 49 0.42 9.49 -5.44
CA LEU A 49 1.51 9.87 -4.52
C LEU A 49 2.23 11.14 -5.00
N ALA A 50 2.56 11.21 -6.28
CA ALA A 50 3.24 12.37 -6.87
C ALA A 50 2.45 13.69 -6.79
N LYS A 51 1.15 13.62 -6.45
CA LYS A 51 0.24 14.78 -6.31
C LYS A 51 -0.12 15.09 -4.86
N LEU A 52 0.48 14.39 -3.89
CA LEU A 52 0.23 14.64 -2.48
C LEU A 52 1.09 15.81 -1.97
N ASP A 53 0.47 16.69 -1.21
CA ASP A 53 1.17 17.75 -0.49
C ASP A 53 1.51 17.26 0.93
N LEU A 54 2.75 16.87 1.09
CA LEU A 54 3.28 16.37 2.36
C LEU A 54 3.99 17.46 3.20
N SER A 55 4.06 18.68 2.71
CA SER A 55 4.85 19.75 3.33
C SER A 55 4.29 20.25 4.67
N GLY A 56 3.01 20.08 4.90
CA GLY A 56 2.31 20.59 6.10
C GLY A 56 1.82 19.50 7.05
N THR A 57 2.27 18.25 6.92
CA THR A 57 1.76 17.14 7.72
C THR A 57 2.87 16.28 8.32
N ALA A 58 2.62 15.76 9.53
CA ALA A 58 3.43 14.72 10.17
C ALA A 58 2.87 13.30 9.91
N THR A 59 1.75 13.19 9.18
CA THR A 59 1.10 11.91 8.87
C THR A 59 2.03 11.04 8.02
N LYS A 60 2.27 9.83 8.46
CA LYS A 60 3.07 8.82 7.75
C LYS A 60 2.21 8.11 6.72
N LEU A 61 2.77 7.83 5.55
CA LEU A 61 2.08 7.09 4.51
C LEU A 61 2.32 5.59 4.64
N LEU A 62 1.23 4.83 4.53
CA LEU A 62 1.23 3.38 4.42
C LEU A 62 0.69 2.97 3.06
N ALA A 63 1.37 2.03 2.41
CA ALA A 63 0.90 1.43 1.17
C ALA A 63 0.77 -0.09 1.32
N ILE A 64 -0.32 -0.66 0.82
CA ILE A 64 -0.53 -2.12 0.83
C ILE A 64 0.28 -2.77 -0.28
N VAL A 65 0.94 -3.88 0.07
CA VAL A 65 1.66 -4.76 -0.86
C VAL A 65 1.21 -6.22 -0.68
N ALA A 66 1.14 -6.99 -1.75
CA ALA A 66 0.71 -8.39 -1.71
C ALA A 66 1.84 -9.39 -1.98
N ASN A 67 3.00 -8.91 -2.39
CA ASN A 67 4.17 -9.71 -2.72
C ASN A 67 5.45 -8.86 -2.76
N GLU A 68 6.61 -9.54 -2.91
CA GLU A 68 7.92 -8.91 -2.97
C GLU A 68 8.06 -7.88 -4.11
N ARG A 69 7.46 -8.14 -5.28
CA ARG A 69 7.51 -7.20 -6.40
C ARG A 69 6.84 -5.86 -6.04
N GLY A 70 5.66 -5.92 -5.43
CA GLY A 70 4.96 -4.71 -4.97
C GLY A 70 5.74 -4.00 -3.86
N ALA A 71 6.39 -4.76 -2.96
CA ALA A 71 7.24 -4.19 -1.92
C ALA A 71 8.47 -3.50 -2.52
N GLN A 72 9.16 -4.12 -3.49
CA GLN A 72 10.28 -3.52 -4.22
C GLN A 72 9.88 -2.21 -4.90
N GLU A 73 8.70 -2.18 -5.53
CA GLU A 73 8.16 -0.98 -6.16
C GLU A 73 7.86 0.11 -5.12
N ALA A 74 7.15 -0.22 -4.04
CA ALA A 74 6.84 0.73 -2.97
C ALA A 74 8.09 1.28 -2.27
N CYS A 75 9.14 0.48 -2.12
CA CYS A 75 10.40 0.88 -1.51
C CYS A 75 11.15 1.95 -2.29
N GLN A 76 10.85 2.16 -3.57
CA GLN A 76 11.47 3.23 -4.38
C GLN A 76 10.98 4.63 -4.00
N TYR A 77 9.89 4.75 -3.25
CA TYR A 77 9.28 6.02 -2.87
C TYR A 77 9.66 6.39 -1.44
N PRO A 78 10.52 7.41 -1.23
CA PRO A 78 10.94 7.83 0.11
C PRO A 78 9.79 8.37 0.97
N GLU A 79 8.71 8.83 0.35
CA GLU A 79 7.52 9.36 1.00
C GLU A 79 6.70 8.29 1.74
N ILE A 80 6.88 7.02 1.42
CA ILE A 80 6.19 5.90 2.08
C ILE A 80 7.02 5.41 3.26
N GLN A 81 6.47 5.43 4.47
CA GLN A 81 7.14 4.95 5.69
C GLN A 81 6.79 3.49 5.98
N TYR A 82 5.54 3.12 5.74
CA TYR A 82 5.02 1.80 6.09
C TYR A 82 4.56 1.01 4.87
N LEU A 83 4.87 -0.28 4.85
CA LEU A 83 4.25 -1.24 3.95
C LEU A 83 3.28 -2.12 4.76
N GLY A 84 2.07 -2.32 4.25
CA GLY A 84 1.09 -3.21 4.85
C GLY A 84 0.98 -4.51 4.06
N TYR A 85 1.17 -5.67 4.69
CA TYR A 85 0.94 -6.97 4.07
C TYR A 85 -0.32 -7.62 4.67
N PRO A 86 -1.34 -7.97 3.86
CA PRO A 86 -2.57 -8.58 4.36
C PRO A 86 -2.33 -10.04 4.74
N PHE A 87 -2.21 -10.31 6.04
CA PHE A 87 -2.02 -11.65 6.59
C PHE A 87 -3.27 -12.12 7.34
N SER A 88 -3.71 -13.34 7.07
CA SER A 88 -4.85 -13.97 7.74
C SER A 88 -4.46 -15.32 8.35
N ILE A 89 -5.02 -15.62 9.54
CA ILE A 89 -4.92 -16.94 10.19
C ILE A 89 -5.87 -17.98 9.57
N SER A 90 -6.76 -17.57 8.65
CA SER A 90 -7.63 -18.48 7.91
C SER A 90 -6.94 -18.89 6.60
N GLU A 91 -6.61 -20.19 6.46
CA GLU A 91 -6.03 -20.73 5.22
C GLU A 91 -6.87 -20.39 3.99
N THR A 92 -8.18 -20.59 4.08
CA THR A 92 -9.09 -20.33 2.96
C THR A 92 -9.08 -18.84 2.56
N PHE A 93 -9.09 -17.94 3.55
CA PHE A 93 -9.06 -16.51 3.29
C PHE A 93 -7.69 -16.09 2.73
N GLN A 94 -6.61 -16.57 3.33
CA GLN A 94 -5.24 -16.25 2.90
C GLN A 94 -5.01 -16.68 1.44
N LEU A 95 -5.41 -17.91 1.11
CA LEU A 95 -5.29 -18.44 -0.26
C LEU A 95 -6.10 -17.59 -1.26
N ARG A 96 -7.33 -17.22 -0.91
CA ARG A 96 -8.20 -16.42 -1.79
C ARG A 96 -7.73 -14.98 -1.95
N ASN A 97 -7.18 -14.39 -0.90
CA ASN A 97 -6.81 -12.98 -0.86
C ASN A 97 -5.43 -12.70 -1.46
N THR A 98 -4.45 -13.56 -1.18
CA THR A 98 -3.06 -13.34 -1.60
C THR A 98 -2.51 -14.42 -2.53
N ASN A 99 -3.33 -15.42 -2.87
CA ASN A 99 -2.94 -16.61 -3.64
C ASN A 99 -1.70 -17.28 -3.04
N ALA A 100 -1.69 -17.43 -1.71
CA ALA A 100 -0.64 -18.09 -0.93
C ALA A 100 -1.23 -18.77 0.30
N THR A 101 -0.65 -19.89 0.71
CA THR A 101 -0.93 -20.55 1.99
C THR A 101 -0.41 -19.70 3.14
N ILE A 102 -0.80 -20.01 4.39
CA ILE A 102 -0.24 -19.35 5.58
C ILE A 102 1.28 -19.54 5.62
N ALA A 103 1.78 -20.76 5.37
CA ALA A 103 3.22 -21.05 5.38
C ALA A 103 3.99 -20.22 4.33
N GLU A 104 3.51 -20.18 3.10
CA GLU A 104 4.10 -19.35 2.03
C GLU A 104 4.02 -17.84 2.38
N SER A 105 2.94 -17.42 3.04
CA SER A 105 2.77 -16.03 3.46
C SER A 105 3.74 -15.62 4.57
N ILE A 106 4.11 -16.54 5.47
CA ILE A 106 5.14 -16.32 6.48
C ILE A 106 6.50 -16.06 5.81
N GLU A 107 6.90 -16.90 4.85
CA GLU A 107 8.16 -16.71 4.14
C GLU A 107 8.17 -15.42 3.30
N ARG A 108 7.05 -15.12 2.65
CA ARG A 108 6.86 -13.86 1.92
C ARG A 108 6.97 -12.64 2.85
N THR A 109 6.36 -12.72 4.04
CA THR A 109 6.44 -11.65 5.04
C THR A 109 7.89 -11.38 5.47
N LYS A 110 8.69 -12.44 5.69
CA LYS A 110 10.12 -12.31 6.01
C LYS A 110 10.87 -11.59 4.89
N ALA A 111 10.68 -12.02 3.64
CA ALA A 111 11.33 -11.39 2.49
C ALA A 111 10.94 -9.90 2.33
N ILE A 112 9.67 -9.56 2.56
CA ILE A 112 9.21 -8.17 2.54
C ILE A 112 9.80 -7.37 3.71
N GLN A 113 9.90 -7.97 4.90
CA GLN A 113 10.52 -7.33 6.07
C GLN A 113 11.99 -7.01 5.80
N ASP A 114 12.73 -7.92 5.16
CA ASP A 114 14.14 -7.70 4.81
C ASP A 114 14.28 -6.52 3.82
N LEU A 115 13.38 -6.45 2.82
CA LEU A 115 13.30 -5.32 1.90
C LEU A 115 12.99 -4.00 2.62
N CYS A 116 12.02 -3.99 3.53
CA CYS A 116 11.68 -2.82 4.32
C CYS A 116 12.89 -2.33 5.11
N THR A 117 13.56 -3.23 5.83
CA THR A 117 14.75 -2.93 6.62
C THR A 117 15.87 -2.33 5.77
N ALA A 118 16.15 -2.92 4.60
CA ALA A 118 17.18 -2.44 3.67
C ALA A 118 16.90 -1.02 3.13
N HIS A 119 15.63 -0.61 3.11
CA HIS A 119 15.19 0.71 2.59
C HIS A 119 14.74 1.68 3.69
N GLY A 120 14.98 1.34 4.98
CA GLY A 120 14.60 2.19 6.11
C GLY A 120 13.09 2.37 6.28
N LYS A 121 12.31 1.34 5.92
CA LYS A 121 10.86 1.30 6.07
C LYS A 121 10.44 0.26 7.11
N GLU A 122 9.18 0.32 7.51
CA GLU A 122 8.57 -0.64 8.46
C GLU A 122 7.46 -1.44 7.77
N LEU A 123 7.29 -2.72 8.20
CA LEU A 123 6.24 -3.63 7.75
C LEU A 123 5.20 -3.83 8.85
#